data_b7be5fc30e1ebc597a1577ded1c9037f
#
_entry.id   b7be5fc30e1ebc597a1577ded1c9037f
#
_cell.length_a   1.000
_cell.length_b   1.000
_cell.length_c   1.000
_cell.angle_alpha   90.00
_cell.angle_beta   90.00
_cell.angle_gamma   90.00
#
_symmetry.space_group_name_H-M   'P 1'
#
loop_
_entity.id
_entity.type
_entity.pdbx_description
1 polymer ?
#
loop_
_entity_poly.entity_id
_entity_poly.type
_entity_poly.pdbx_seq_one_letter_code
_entity_poly.pdbx_strand_id
1 'polypeptide(L)'
;MKRVLGWASGVVLAFVMAFWCVTATADMALSAGIYGTPGTYKVERCYDTDLSGKHSAYDCHGDFTPDGATAADYVSLKDTGRDYPDGTEFAARQGIEPETLQRVGFWGVVGELWQVSICVAVLAVLAYQAIKPRGADRRGEDHRREPSRRQRVADRVGYAVLVAVPVGLLSWIAMVAEPTP
;
A
#
# COMPACT_ATOMS: atom_id res chain seq x y z
N MET A 1 -17.46 19.02 24.82
CA MET A 1 -17.16 17.61 24.65
C MET A 1 -17.13 17.13 23.19
N LYS A 2 -18.16 17.37 22.33
CA LYS A 2 -18.19 16.90 20.92
C LYS A 2 -16.98 17.33 20.05
N ARG A 3 -16.43 18.54 20.26
CA ARG A 3 -15.26 19.02 19.51
C ARG A 3 -13.95 18.31 19.87
N VAL A 4 -13.76 18.00 21.15
CA VAL A 4 -12.56 17.29 21.63
C VAL A 4 -12.56 15.86 21.11
N LEU A 5 -13.72 15.19 21.13
CA LEU A 5 -13.87 13.84 20.61
C LEU A 5 -13.57 13.78 19.09
N GLY A 6 -14.04 14.76 18.31
CA GLY A 6 -13.73 14.82 16.87
C GLY A 6 -12.25 15.06 16.55
N TRP A 7 -11.54 15.82 17.40
CA TRP A 7 -10.10 16.01 17.27
C TRP A 7 -9.32 14.73 17.63
N ALA A 8 -9.69 14.08 18.71
CA ALA A 8 -9.04 12.85 19.16
C ALA A 8 -9.19 11.74 18.10
N SER A 9 -10.40 11.56 17.52
CA SER A 9 -10.61 10.57 16.47
C SER A 9 -9.82 10.87 15.18
N GLY A 10 -9.70 12.15 14.80
CA GLY A 10 -8.89 12.57 13.66
C GLY A 10 -7.39 12.29 13.82
N VAL A 11 -6.88 12.51 15.03
CA VAL A 11 -5.47 12.21 15.36
C VAL A 11 -5.22 10.71 15.33
N VAL A 12 -6.08 9.90 15.95
CA VAL A 12 -5.95 8.44 15.93
C VAL A 12 -6.00 7.91 14.50
N LEU A 13 -6.94 8.37 13.69
CA LEU A 13 -7.02 7.97 12.28
C LEU A 13 -5.75 8.33 11.51
N ALA A 14 -5.19 9.52 11.72
CA ALA A 14 -3.96 9.95 11.07
C ALA A 14 -2.77 9.04 11.45
N PHE A 15 -2.67 8.64 12.73
CA PHE A 15 -1.63 7.71 13.17
C PHE A 15 -1.78 6.32 12.54
N VAL A 16 -2.99 5.76 12.53
CA VAL A 16 -3.28 4.46 11.91
C VAL A 16 -2.94 4.50 10.42
N MET A 17 -3.36 5.55 9.71
CA MET A 17 -3.07 5.70 8.28
C MET A 17 -1.58 5.91 8.01
N ALA A 18 -0.87 6.66 8.86
CA ALA A 18 0.57 6.84 8.72
C ALA A 18 1.32 5.51 8.93
N PHE A 19 0.94 4.73 9.93
CA PHE A 19 1.51 3.40 10.18
C PHE A 19 1.27 2.48 8.98
N TRP A 20 0.05 2.41 8.47
CA TRP A 20 -0.27 1.61 7.27
C TRP A 20 0.49 2.08 6.03
N CYS A 21 0.67 3.39 5.86
CA CYS A 21 1.46 3.95 4.76
C CYS A 21 2.93 3.50 4.82
N VAL A 22 3.51 3.45 6.01
CA VAL A 22 4.89 2.99 6.22
C VAL A 22 5.01 1.50 5.88
N THR A 23 4.10 0.64 6.35
CA THR A 23 4.13 -0.80 6.05
C THR A 23 3.93 -1.06 4.57
N ALA A 24 2.92 -0.48 3.92
CA ALA A 24 2.70 -0.63 2.48
C ALA A 24 3.89 -0.13 1.63
N THR A 25 4.56 0.95 2.06
CA THR A 25 5.77 1.43 1.38
C THR A 25 6.94 0.47 1.56
N ALA A 26 7.07 -0.15 2.73
CA ALA A 26 8.08 -1.16 2.99
C ALA A 26 7.85 -2.41 2.10
N ASP A 27 6.62 -2.89 2.03
CA ASP A 27 6.26 -4.04 1.20
C ASP A 27 6.48 -3.76 -0.29
N MET A 28 6.11 -2.56 -0.75
CA MET A 28 6.42 -2.12 -2.12
C MET A 28 7.93 -2.07 -2.39
N ALA A 29 8.73 -1.57 -1.45
CA ALA A 29 10.19 -1.51 -1.60
C ALA A 29 10.81 -2.91 -1.59
N LEU A 30 10.25 -3.86 -0.82
CA LEU A 30 10.64 -5.26 -0.81
C LEU A 30 10.35 -5.91 -2.17
N SER A 31 9.14 -5.73 -2.70
CA SER A 31 8.71 -6.20 -4.02
C SER A 31 9.51 -5.58 -5.16
N ALA A 32 9.93 -4.32 -5.01
CA ALA A 32 10.83 -3.65 -5.95
C ALA A 32 12.30 -4.14 -5.88
N GLY A 33 12.62 -4.98 -4.91
CA GLY A 33 13.98 -5.50 -4.74
C GLY A 33 14.97 -4.48 -4.16
N ILE A 34 14.50 -3.41 -3.50
CA ILE A 34 15.35 -2.34 -2.95
C ILE A 34 16.03 -2.81 -1.66
N TYR A 35 15.35 -3.65 -0.87
CA TYR A 35 15.91 -4.21 0.37
C TYR A 35 15.47 -5.67 0.57
N GLY A 36 15.88 -6.28 1.69
CA GLY A 36 15.59 -7.67 2.02
C GLY A 36 16.60 -8.65 1.42
N THR A 37 16.55 -9.90 1.87
CA THR A 37 17.41 -10.98 1.41
C THR A 37 16.85 -11.57 0.12
N PRO A 38 17.54 -11.47 -1.02
CA PRO A 38 17.10 -12.08 -2.26
C PRO A 38 17.20 -13.61 -2.21
N GLY A 39 16.33 -14.29 -2.94
CA GLY A 39 16.34 -15.74 -3.04
C GLY A 39 15.28 -16.26 -3.99
N THR A 40 15.16 -17.57 -4.05
CA THR A 40 14.17 -18.29 -4.83
C THR A 40 13.13 -18.93 -3.90
N TYR A 41 11.89 -18.71 -4.17
CA TYR A 41 10.78 -19.37 -3.48
C TYR A 41 10.18 -20.45 -4.37
N LYS A 42 10.01 -21.64 -3.79
CA LYS A 42 9.39 -22.79 -4.44
C LYS A 42 8.10 -23.14 -3.72
N VAL A 43 7.00 -23.03 -4.42
CA VAL A 43 5.68 -23.36 -3.89
C VAL A 43 5.53 -24.87 -3.70
N GLU A 44 5.14 -25.30 -2.51
CA GLU A 44 4.75 -26.68 -2.26
C GLU A 44 3.23 -26.84 -2.36
N ARG A 45 2.48 -25.89 -1.78
CA ARG A 45 1.03 -25.91 -1.81
C ARG A 45 0.41 -24.56 -1.47
N CYS A 46 -0.70 -24.23 -2.13
CA CYS A 46 -1.52 -23.08 -1.80
C CYS A 46 -2.86 -23.52 -1.19
N TYR A 47 -3.40 -22.71 -0.30
CA TYR A 47 -4.70 -22.91 0.33
C TYR A 47 -5.55 -21.66 0.14
N ASP A 48 -6.81 -21.85 -0.27
CA ASP A 48 -7.77 -20.76 -0.31
C ASP A 48 -8.16 -20.38 1.13
N THR A 49 -7.93 -19.13 1.49
CA THR A 49 -8.24 -18.57 2.81
C THR A 49 -9.55 -17.79 2.82
N ASP A 50 -10.14 -17.51 1.64
CA ASP A 50 -11.44 -16.84 1.55
C ASP A 50 -12.61 -17.82 1.68
N LEU A 51 -13.06 -18.00 2.90
CA LEU A 51 -14.26 -18.80 3.22
C LEU A 51 -15.54 -18.25 2.60
N SER A 52 -15.54 -17.02 2.07
CA SER A 52 -16.73 -16.40 1.46
C SER A 52 -16.87 -16.73 -0.03
N GLY A 53 -15.80 -17.20 -0.68
CA GLY A 53 -15.76 -17.51 -2.12
C GLY A 53 -15.95 -16.29 -3.04
N LYS A 54 -15.86 -15.08 -2.50
CA LYS A 54 -16.06 -13.83 -3.25
C LYS A 54 -14.76 -13.20 -3.73
N HIS A 55 -13.66 -13.51 -3.08
CA HIS A 55 -12.33 -13.01 -3.40
C HIS A 55 -11.36 -14.20 -3.39
N SER A 56 -10.41 -14.20 -4.31
CA SER A 56 -9.36 -15.22 -4.33
C SER A 56 -8.23 -14.76 -3.40
N ALA A 57 -8.23 -15.26 -2.17
CA ALA A 57 -7.14 -15.05 -1.22
C ALA A 57 -6.49 -16.40 -0.95
N TYR A 58 -5.23 -16.54 -1.37
CA TYR A 58 -4.49 -17.81 -1.20
C TYR A 58 -3.27 -17.56 -0.32
N ASP A 59 -3.05 -18.45 0.63
CA ASP A 59 -1.81 -18.56 1.37
C ASP A 59 -1.03 -19.74 0.83
N CYS A 60 0.16 -19.48 0.30
CA CYS A 60 1.03 -20.48 -0.29
C CYS A 60 2.18 -20.81 0.66
N HIS A 61 2.39 -22.07 0.92
CA HIS A 61 3.49 -22.56 1.71
C HIS A 61 4.55 -23.18 0.80
N GLY A 62 5.82 -23.02 1.18
CA GLY A 62 6.92 -23.54 0.38
C GLY A 62 8.28 -23.20 0.94
N ASP A 63 9.30 -23.54 0.17
CA ASP A 63 10.69 -23.40 0.51
C ASP A 63 11.28 -22.10 -0.05
N PHE A 64 11.83 -21.26 0.79
CA PHE A 64 12.62 -20.11 0.40
C PHE A 64 14.11 -20.42 0.55
N THR A 65 14.84 -20.32 -0.54
CA THR A 65 16.30 -20.50 -0.55
C THR A 65 16.95 -19.15 -0.81
N PRO A 66 17.62 -18.55 0.19
CA PRO A 66 18.38 -17.33 0.00
C PRO A 66 19.51 -17.52 -1.02
N ASP A 67 19.84 -16.48 -1.77
CA ASP A 67 20.92 -16.51 -2.75
C ASP A 67 22.25 -16.85 -2.08
N GLY A 68 22.91 -17.91 -2.57
CA GLY A 68 24.18 -18.42 -2.04
C GLY A 68 24.04 -19.31 -0.79
N ALA A 69 22.84 -19.54 -0.28
CA ALA A 69 22.59 -20.54 0.76
C ALA A 69 22.34 -21.92 0.17
N THR A 70 22.65 -22.97 0.96
CA THR A 70 22.38 -24.36 0.61
C THR A 70 21.16 -24.93 1.34
N ALA A 71 20.72 -24.24 2.39
CA ALA A 71 19.54 -24.60 3.16
C ALA A 71 18.35 -23.74 2.74
N ALA A 72 17.20 -24.36 2.64
CA ALA A 72 15.93 -23.70 2.44
C ALA A 72 15.20 -23.53 3.77
N ASP A 73 14.53 -22.41 3.93
CA ASP A 73 13.63 -22.14 5.06
C ASP A 73 12.18 -22.32 4.60
N TYR A 74 11.41 -23.07 5.38
CA TYR A 74 9.98 -23.23 5.10
C TYR A 74 9.21 -22.01 5.54
N VAL A 75 8.60 -21.30 4.59
CA VAL A 75 7.90 -20.02 4.83
C VAL A 75 6.55 -19.99 4.15
N SER A 76 5.68 -19.12 4.65
CA SER A 76 4.37 -18.87 4.05
C SER A 76 4.38 -17.55 3.29
N LEU A 77 3.94 -17.59 2.04
CA LEU A 77 3.63 -16.42 1.24
C LEU A 77 2.13 -16.14 1.36
N LYS A 78 1.76 -15.08 2.08
CA LYS A 78 0.38 -14.75 2.41
C LYS A 78 -0.26 -13.86 1.34
N ASP A 79 -1.57 -14.01 1.19
CA ASP A 79 -2.43 -13.14 0.37
C ASP A 79 -1.93 -12.97 -1.07
N THR A 80 -1.60 -14.09 -1.71
CA THR A 80 -1.04 -14.09 -3.06
C THR A 80 -2.04 -13.67 -4.15
N GLY A 81 -3.33 -13.57 -3.83
CA GLY A 81 -4.39 -13.26 -4.78
C GLY A 81 -4.63 -14.34 -5.84
N ARG A 82 -3.83 -15.40 -5.87
CA ARG A 82 -3.95 -16.51 -6.82
C ARG A 82 -3.39 -17.80 -6.28
N ASP A 83 -3.91 -18.89 -6.83
CA ASP A 83 -3.39 -20.24 -6.65
C ASP A 83 -2.18 -20.46 -7.57
N TYR A 84 -1.03 -20.81 -6.99
CA TYR A 84 0.15 -21.22 -7.75
C TYR A 84 0.22 -22.74 -7.79
N PRO A 85 0.46 -23.34 -8.98
CA PRO A 85 0.71 -24.78 -9.09
C PRO A 85 1.88 -25.23 -8.20
N ASP A 86 1.75 -26.44 -7.64
CA ASP A 86 2.81 -27.07 -6.85
C ASP A 86 4.12 -27.13 -7.68
N GLY A 87 5.24 -26.77 -7.06
CA GLY A 87 6.54 -26.72 -7.70
C GLY A 87 6.83 -25.44 -8.49
N THR A 88 5.92 -24.45 -8.51
CA THR A 88 6.19 -23.16 -9.14
C THR A 88 7.34 -22.45 -8.42
N GLU A 89 8.33 -21.97 -9.17
CA GLU A 89 9.48 -21.25 -8.65
C GLU A 89 9.48 -19.81 -9.15
N PHE A 90 9.78 -18.87 -8.25
CA PHE A 90 9.93 -17.45 -8.60
C PHE A 90 10.89 -16.73 -7.66
N ALA A 91 11.44 -15.62 -8.15
CA ALA A 91 12.28 -14.76 -7.33
C ALA A 91 11.46 -14.08 -6.24
N ALA A 92 11.92 -14.18 -5.01
CA ALA A 92 11.32 -13.57 -3.84
C ALA A 92 12.36 -12.86 -2.99
N ARG A 93 11.90 -12.00 -2.09
CA ARG A 93 12.73 -11.38 -1.06
C ARG A 93 12.10 -11.56 0.29
N GLN A 94 12.93 -11.93 1.24
CA GLN A 94 12.56 -12.02 2.65
C GLN A 94 12.89 -10.70 3.34
N GLY A 95 11.93 -10.16 4.07
CA GLY A 95 12.07 -8.93 4.84
C GLY A 95 12.89 -9.12 6.10
N ILE A 96 12.81 -8.14 7.00
CA ILE A 96 13.49 -8.19 8.31
C ILE A 96 12.88 -9.28 9.19
N GLU A 97 11.56 -9.43 9.12
CA GLU A 97 10.85 -10.51 9.80
C GLU A 97 10.88 -11.76 8.91
N PRO A 98 11.26 -12.94 9.44
CA PRO A 98 11.38 -14.17 8.65
C PRO A 98 10.09 -14.57 7.92
N GLU A 99 8.94 -14.19 8.49
CA GLU A 99 7.62 -14.47 7.90
C GLU A 99 7.21 -13.49 6.80
N THR A 100 7.97 -12.40 6.60
CA THR A 100 7.66 -11.40 5.58
C THR A 100 8.38 -11.77 4.29
N LEU A 101 7.66 -12.43 3.41
CA LEU A 101 8.16 -12.80 2.09
C LEU A 101 7.33 -12.08 1.03
N GLN A 102 8.00 -11.49 0.02
CA GLN A 102 7.34 -10.81 -1.09
C GLN A 102 7.92 -11.27 -2.43
N ARG A 103 7.03 -11.47 -3.40
CA ARG A 103 7.42 -11.75 -4.77
C ARG A 103 8.07 -10.52 -5.41
N VAL A 104 9.27 -10.69 -5.94
CA VAL A 104 9.96 -9.61 -6.66
C VAL A 104 9.42 -9.48 -8.07
N GLY A 105 9.18 -8.25 -8.50
CA GLY A 105 8.85 -7.95 -9.88
C GLY A 105 7.81 -6.85 -10.04
N PHE A 106 7.55 -6.51 -11.29
CA PHE A 106 6.64 -5.43 -11.66
C PHE A 106 5.24 -5.60 -11.03
N TRP A 107 4.68 -6.80 -11.06
CA TRP A 107 3.34 -7.07 -10.54
C TRP A 107 3.26 -6.97 -9.00
N GLY A 108 4.33 -7.34 -8.28
CA GLY A 108 4.41 -7.12 -6.84
C GLY A 108 4.36 -5.63 -6.49
N VAL A 109 5.15 -4.81 -7.20
CA VAL A 109 5.15 -3.35 -7.02
C VAL A 109 3.78 -2.74 -7.35
N VAL A 110 3.16 -3.16 -8.46
CA VAL A 110 1.84 -2.66 -8.87
C VAL A 110 0.77 -3.04 -7.86
N GLY A 111 0.85 -4.26 -7.31
CA GLY A 111 -0.06 -4.73 -6.26
C GLY A 111 -0.04 -3.84 -5.02
N GLU A 112 1.14 -3.36 -4.59
CA GLU A 112 1.27 -2.51 -3.41
C GLU A 112 1.01 -1.02 -3.70
N LEU A 113 1.21 -0.57 -4.94
CA LEU A 113 1.12 0.85 -5.31
C LEU A 113 -0.28 1.45 -5.05
N TRP A 114 -1.35 0.67 -5.21
CA TRP A 114 -2.71 1.16 -4.95
C TRP A 114 -2.92 1.44 -3.46
N GLN A 115 -2.36 0.62 -2.56
CA GLN A 115 -2.44 0.81 -1.11
C GLN A 115 -1.73 2.11 -0.70
N VAL A 116 -0.49 2.30 -1.17
CA VAL A 116 0.27 3.53 -0.94
C VAL A 116 -0.48 4.75 -1.47
N SER A 117 -1.09 4.65 -2.65
CA SER A 117 -1.85 5.74 -3.26
C SER A 117 -3.07 6.13 -2.42
N ILE A 118 -3.83 5.16 -1.90
CA ILE A 118 -4.96 5.42 -1.00
C ILE A 118 -4.48 6.08 0.29
N CYS A 119 -3.40 5.56 0.91
CA CYS A 119 -2.83 6.15 2.11
C CYS A 119 -2.45 7.62 1.91
N VAL A 120 -1.73 7.93 0.84
CA VAL A 120 -1.33 9.29 0.50
C VAL A 120 -2.55 10.19 0.29
N ALA A 121 -3.57 9.71 -0.45
CA ALA A 121 -4.79 10.46 -0.68
C ALA A 121 -5.53 10.78 0.62
N VAL A 122 -5.69 9.81 1.52
CA VAL A 122 -6.37 10.00 2.80
C VAL A 122 -5.60 10.97 3.69
N LEU A 123 -4.28 10.80 3.82
CA LEU A 123 -3.44 11.71 4.61
C LEU A 123 -3.47 13.14 4.05
N ALA A 124 -3.46 13.29 2.73
CA ALA A 124 -3.57 14.58 2.07
C ALA A 124 -4.94 15.25 2.35
N VAL A 125 -6.05 14.49 2.32
CA VAL A 125 -7.38 15.01 2.68
C VAL A 125 -7.42 15.43 4.14
N LEU A 126 -6.88 14.65 5.05
CA LEU A 126 -6.82 15.00 6.49
C LEU A 126 -5.98 16.27 6.71
N ALA A 127 -4.84 16.38 6.05
CA ALA A 127 -4.00 17.58 6.10
C ALA A 127 -4.72 18.81 5.54
N TYR A 128 -5.41 18.65 4.40
CA TYR A 128 -6.22 19.71 3.81
C TYR A 128 -7.30 20.21 4.77
N GLN A 129 -8.04 19.28 5.39
CA GLN A 129 -9.09 19.61 6.37
C GLN A 129 -8.53 20.34 7.62
N ALA A 130 -7.33 19.96 8.07
CA ALA A 130 -6.67 20.63 9.19
C ALA A 130 -6.20 22.06 8.87
N ILE A 131 -5.82 22.31 7.60
CA ILE A 131 -5.31 23.61 7.14
C ILE A 131 -6.42 24.55 6.73
N LYS A 132 -7.55 24.02 6.21
CA LYS A 132 -8.68 24.84 5.72
C LYS A 132 -9.25 25.69 6.85
N PRO A 133 -9.22 27.04 6.73
CA PRO A 133 -9.77 27.91 7.77
C PRO A 133 -11.27 27.74 7.84
N ARG A 134 -11.79 27.40 9.03
CA ARG A 134 -13.21 27.16 9.32
C ARG A 134 -14.14 28.38 9.17
N GLY A 135 -13.73 29.40 8.43
CA GLY A 135 -14.50 30.63 8.24
C GLY A 135 -14.44 31.20 6.82
N ALA A 136 -13.84 30.52 5.86
CA ALA A 136 -13.64 31.04 4.51
C ALA A 136 -14.96 31.21 3.71
N ASP A 137 -16.01 30.45 4.05
CA ASP A 137 -17.28 30.49 3.32
C ASP A 137 -18.15 31.73 3.60
N ARG A 138 -17.75 32.64 4.53
CA ARG A 138 -18.52 33.81 4.91
C ARG A 138 -18.01 35.15 4.44
N ARG A 139 -16.86 35.21 3.78
CA ARG A 139 -16.34 36.47 3.20
C ARG A 139 -16.35 36.35 1.68
N GLY A 140 -17.43 36.88 1.12
CA GLY A 140 -17.49 37.14 -0.30
C GLY A 140 -16.39 38.05 -0.75
N GLU A 141 -15.89 37.77 -1.95
CA GLU A 141 -15.29 38.67 -2.91
C GLU A 141 -14.31 39.75 -2.40
N ASP A 142 -13.07 39.32 -2.15
CA ASP A 142 -11.95 40.24 -2.30
C ASP A 142 -10.90 39.60 -3.25
N HIS A 143 -11.13 39.76 -4.55
CA HIS A 143 -10.40 39.13 -5.65
C HIS A 143 -8.96 39.60 -5.88
N ARG A 144 -8.37 40.40 -4.97
CA ARG A 144 -7.04 41.03 -5.19
C ARG A 144 -5.99 40.73 -4.13
N ARG A 145 -6.20 39.80 -3.22
CA ARG A 145 -5.15 39.44 -2.25
C ARG A 145 -4.30 38.29 -2.76
N GLU A 146 -2.98 38.48 -2.75
CA GLU A 146 -2.03 37.39 -2.99
C GLU A 146 -2.41 36.15 -2.16
N PRO A 147 -2.37 34.95 -2.77
CA PRO A 147 -2.74 33.72 -2.08
C PRO A 147 -1.85 33.53 -0.85
N SER A 148 -2.48 33.45 0.32
CA SER A 148 -1.76 33.26 1.58
C SER A 148 -0.93 31.97 1.51
N ARG A 149 0.16 31.89 2.29
CA ARG A 149 0.99 30.67 2.37
C ARG A 149 0.14 29.41 2.63
N ARG A 150 -0.94 29.53 3.42
CA ARG A 150 -1.89 28.46 3.70
C ARG A 150 -2.67 28.04 2.46
N GLN A 151 -3.05 28.96 1.62
CA GLN A 151 -3.78 28.67 0.37
C GLN A 151 -2.88 27.94 -0.62
N ARG A 152 -1.63 28.35 -0.77
CA ARG A 152 -0.63 27.65 -1.60
C ARG A 152 -0.35 26.22 -1.12
N VAL A 153 -0.35 25.97 0.18
CA VAL A 153 -0.20 24.61 0.75
C VAL A 153 -1.46 23.78 0.48
N ALA A 154 -2.66 24.36 0.67
CA ALA A 154 -3.92 23.68 0.38
C ALA A 154 -4.03 23.26 -1.10
N ASP A 155 -3.61 24.14 -2.02
CA ASP A 155 -3.62 23.85 -3.47
C ASP A 155 -2.64 22.70 -3.81
N ARG A 156 -1.46 22.66 -3.20
CA ARG A 156 -0.49 21.56 -3.38
C ARG A 156 -1.02 20.23 -2.84
N VAL A 157 -1.67 20.26 -1.70
CA VAL A 157 -2.32 19.07 -1.12
C VAL A 157 -3.47 18.59 -2.02
N GLY A 158 -4.30 19.51 -2.52
CA GLY A 158 -5.34 19.20 -3.49
C GLY A 158 -4.79 18.55 -4.76
N TYR A 159 -3.66 19.06 -5.29
CA TYR A 159 -2.99 18.46 -6.43
C TYR A 159 -2.46 17.05 -6.14
N ALA A 160 -1.87 16.83 -4.96
CA ALA A 160 -1.39 15.49 -4.55
C ALA A 160 -2.52 14.45 -4.54
N VAL A 161 -3.70 14.80 -4.04
CA VAL A 161 -4.90 13.93 -4.07
C VAL A 161 -5.32 13.65 -5.52
N LEU A 162 -5.32 14.67 -6.35
CA LEU A 162 -5.76 14.59 -7.75
C LEU A 162 -4.86 13.68 -8.59
N VAL A 163 -3.59 13.55 -8.21
CA VAL A 163 -2.65 12.62 -8.84
C VAL A 163 -2.70 11.22 -8.21
N ALA A 164 -2.74 11.13 -6.88
CA ALA A 164 -2.67 9.85 -6.16
C ALA A 164 -3.88 8.96 -6.47
N VAL A 165 -5.09 9.52 -6.56
CA VAL A 165 -6.31 8.75 -6.82
C VAL A 165 -6.29 8.05 -8.20
N PRO A 166 -6.00 8.73 -9.32
CA PRO A 166 -5.89 8.06 -10.62
C PRO A 166 -4.79 7.02 -10.68
N VAL A 167 -3.62 7.29 -10.06
CA VAL A 167 -2.52 6.33 -10.01
C VAL A 167 -2.93 5.06 -9.27
N GLY A 168 -3.57 5.20 -8.11
CA GLY A 168 -4.08 4.06 -7.36
C GLY A 168 -5.12 3.26 -8.13
N LEU A 169 -6.06 3.94 -8.81
CA LEU A 169 -7.08 3.29 -9.63
C LEU A 169 -6.47 2.52 -10.80
N LEU A 170 -5.51 3.13 -11.51
CA LEU A 170 -4.82 2.48 -12.62
C LEU A 170 -4.02 1.26 -12.16
N SER A 171 -3.36 1.35 -11.02
CA SER A 171 -2.64 0.22 -10.42
C SER A 171 -3.58 -0.92 -10.04
N TRP A 172 -4.73 -0.60 -9.45
CA TRP A 172 -5.74 -1.59 -9.12
C TRP A 172 -6.30 -2.28 -10.38
N ILE A 173 -6.61 -1.51 -11.45
CA ILE A 173 -7.06 -2.07 -12.73
C ILE A 173 -5.98 -2.97 -13.33
N ALA A 174 -4.71 -2.56 -13.29
CA ALA A 174 -3.60 -3.36 -13.81
C ALA A 174 -3.45 -4.68 -13.02
N MET A 175 -3.61 -4.66 -11.70
CA MET A 175 -3.56 -5.85 -10.86
C MET A 175 -4.68 -6.85 -11.23
N VAL A 176 -5.89 -6.36 -11.46
CA VAL A 176 -7.04 -7.21 -11.87
C VAL A 176 -6.85 -7.75 -13.29
N ALA A 177 -6.14 -7.02 -14.16
CA ALA A 177 -5.86 -7.40 -15.54
C ALA A 177 -4.59 -8.24 -15.71
N GLU A 178 -3.91 -8.62 -14.62
CA GLU A 178 -2.69 -9.45 -14.69
C GLU A 178 -3.00 -10.75 -15.42
N PRO A 179 -2.31 -11.06 -16.53
CA PRO A 179 -2.56 -12.30 -17.28
C PRO A 179 -2.22 -13.51 -16.40
N THR A 180 -3.15 -14.45 -16.34
CA THR A 180 -2.86 -15.77 -15.78
C THR A 180 -1.79 -16.44 -16.61
N PRO A 181 -0.72 -17.00 -16.01
CA PRO A 181 0.33 -17.71 -16.73
C PRO A 181 -0.20 -18.95 -17.46
#